data_94badf70a5f49a2097a6ac0b30b415a0
#
_entry.id   94badf70a5f49a2097a6ac0b30b415a0
#
_cell.length_a   1.000
_cell.length_b   1.000
_cell.length_c   1.000
_cell.angle_alpha   90.00
_cell.angle_beta   90.00
_cell.angle_gamma   90.00
#
_symmetry.space_group_name_H-M   'P 1'
#
loop_
_entity.id
_entity.type
_entity.pdbx_description
1 polymer ?
#
loop_
_entity_poly.entity_id
_entity_poly.type
_entity_poly.pdbx_seq_one_letter_code
_entity_poly.pdbx_strand_id
1 'polypeptide(L)'
;MRHIIRETVVGLAVALPVLASAGVAFAAAGDGDAERAARWQELQKQVFGDRKVEPGKLVSIDMPVRAEDAALVPVTLTVADKDQVKGLYLIIDDNPAPLAAHVDFGPAGDPAQLKMRVRVNTYSNVHAVAETKDGRLVASEIFVKASGGCSAPMGMTDADAMKGMGDMRMKFSDLTADKAMPATLMIRHPNFSGMQMNQVSREYTPARYLDRISVSQGARNVFTLEGDISISSNPVIGFEMRPEGSAPITVAATDSQGGTFDHTFPVPAVSN
;
A
#
# COMPACT_ATOMS: atom_id res chain seq x y z
N MET A 1 -59.49 -79.52 -26.29
CA MET A 1 -58.08 -79.59 -26.77
C MET A 1 -57.67 -78.18 -27.20
N ARG A 2 -56.87 -77.57 -26.43
CA ARG A 2 -56.60 -76.14 -26.49
C ARG A 2 -55.21 -75.97 -27.15
N HIS A 3 -55.15 -75.27 -28.29
CA HIS A 3 -53.90 -74.81 -28.94
C HIS A 3 -53.43 -73.59 -28.28
N ILE A 4 -52.18 -73.60 -27.85
CA ILE A 4 -51.43 -72.41 -27.34
C ILE A 4 -50.54 -71.87 -28.42
N ILE A 5 -50.87 -70.69 -28.96
CA ILE A 5 -50.06 -69.94 -29.90
C ILE A 5 -49.02 -69.16 -29.09
N ARG A 6 -47.75 -69.35 -29.36
CA ARG A 6 -46.65 -68.56 -28.81
C ARG A 6 -46.37 -67.42 -29.79
N GLU A 7 -46.64 -66.21 -29.33
CA GLU A 7 -46.19 -65.00 -30.05
C GLU A 7 -44.76 -64.64 -29.61
N THR A 8 -43.88 -64.49 -30.58
CA THR A 8 -42.49 -64.07 -30.41
C THR A 8 -42.40 -62.54 -30.59
N VAL A 9 -42.18 -61.80 -29.52
CA VAL A 9 -41.97 -60.35 -29.58
C VAL A 9 -40.48 -60.09 -29.84
N VAL A 10 -40.17 -59.54 -31.02
CA VAL A 10 -38.82 -59.04 -31.39
C VAL A 10 -38.68 -57.61 -30.90
N GLY A 11 -37.91 -57.43 -29.84
CA GLY A 11 -37.57 -56.07 -29.30
C GLY A 11 -36.47 -55.40 -30.11
N LEU A 12 -36.82 -54.33 -30.77
CA LEU A 12 -35.89 -53.46 -31.46
C LEU A 12 -35.22 -52.50 -30.47
N ALA A 13 -33.94 -52.70 -30.10
CA ALA A 13 -33.20 -51.81 -29.23
C ALA A 13 -32.66 -50.64 -30.09
N VAL A 14 -33.21 -49.45 -29.85
CA VAL A 14 -32.71 -48.18 -30.40
C VAL A 14 -31.67 -47.63 -29.43
N ALA A 15 -30.40 -47.68 -29.82
CA ALA A 15 -29.30 -47.04 -29.12
C ALA A 15 -29.23 -45.54 -29.51
N LEU A 16 -29.59 -44.65 -28.55
CA LEU A 16 -29.35 -43.20 -28.69
C LEU A 16 -27.89 -42.90 -28.33
N PRO A 17 -27.14 -42.12 -29.16
CA PRO A 17 -25.84 -41.61 -28.78
C PRO A 17 -26.01 -40.47 -27.78
N VAL A 18 -25.45 -40.64 -26.57
CA VAL A 18 -25.30 -39.55 -25.59
C VAL A 18 -24.15 -38.66 -26.08
N LEU A 19 -24.47 -37.51 -26.65
CA LEU A 19 -23.51 -36.43 -26.86
C LEU A 19 -23.13 -35.86 -25.51
N ALA A 20 -21.95 -36.22 -25.02
CA ALA A 20 -21.31 -35.54 -23.87
C ALA A 20 -20.86 -34.15 -24.33
N SER A 21 -21.66 -33.13 -24.08
CA SER A 21 -21.24 -31.75 -24.18
C SER A 21 -20.24 -31.47 -23.03
N ALA A 22 -18.94 -31.40 -23.35
CA ALA A 22 -17.92 -30.86 -22.44
C ALA A 22 -18.22 -29.37 -22.23
N GLY A 23 -19.00 -29.06 -21.19
CA GLY A 23 -19.16 -27.69 -20.73
C GLY A 23 -17.82 -27.20 -20.21
N VAL A 24 -17.23 -26.24 -20.92
CA VAL A 24 -16.13 -25.45 -20.39
C VAL A 24 -16.70 -24.67 -19.20
N ALA A 25 -16.41 -25.11 -17.98
CA ALA A 25 -16.73 -24.37 -16.79
C ALA A 25 -15.81 -23.13 -16.78
N PHE A 26 -16.32 -22.02 -17.28
CA PHE A 26 -15.82 -20.72 -16.87
C PHE A 26 -16.10 -20.63 -15.36
N ALA A 27 -15.05 -20.69 -14.55
CA ALA A 27 -15.17 -20.28 -13.16
C ALA A 27 -15.62 -18.81 -13.21
N ALA A 28 -16.90 -18.56 -12.87
CA ALA A 28 -17.40 -17.21 -12.71
C ALA A 28 -16.54 -16.55 -11.63
N ALA A 29 -15.86 -15.44 -11.96
CA ALA A 29 -15.33 -14.55 -10.96
C ALA A 29 -16.48 -14.27 -9.98
N GLY A 30 -16.26 -14.46 -8.66
CA GLY A 30 -17.33 -14.21 -7.69
C GLY A 30 -17.75 -12.74 -7.78
N ASP A 31 -19.00 -12.43 -7.44
CA ASP A 31 -19.53 -11.05 -7.50
C ASP A 31 -18.59 -10.02 -6.86
N GLY A 32 -17.91 -10.39 -5.76
CA GLY A 32 -16.90 -9.54 -5.12
C GLY A 32 -15.65 -9.23 -5.95
N ASP A 33 -15.26 -10.07 -6.91
CA ASP A 33 -14.10 -9.80 -7.78
C ASP A 33 -14.46 -8.74 -8.84
N ALA A 34 -15.69 -8.78 -9.37
CA ALA A 34 -16.18 -7.79 -10.31
C ALA A 34 -16.32 -6.40 -9.64
N GLU A 35 -16.83 -6.34 -8.42
CA GLU A 35 -16.93 -5.11 -7.63
C GLU A 35 -15.55 -4.50 -7.35
N ARG A 36 -14.57 -5.32 -6.93
CA ARG A 36 -13.19 -4.87 -6.72
C ARG A 36 -12.53 -4.35 -7.99
N ALA A 37 -12.74 -5.03 -9.11
CA ALA A 37 -12.23 -4.57 -10.40
C ALA A 37 -12.84 -3.23 -10.82
N ALA A 38 -14.14 -3.03 -10.62
CA ALA A 38 -14.82 -1.76 -10.90
C ALA A 38 -14.30 -0.65 -9.98
N ARG A 39 -14.11 -0.95 -8.68
CA ARG A 39 -13.53 -0.01 -7.71
C ARG A 39 -12.13 0.43 -8.11
N TRP A 40 -11.26 -0.51 -8.52
CA TRP A 40 -9.93 -0.17 -9.01
C TRP A 40 -9.96 0.71 -10.26
N GLN A 41 -10.86 0.46 -11.22
CA GLN A 41 -11.02 1.32 -12.40
C GLN A 41 -11.42 2.77 -12.03
N GLU A 42 -12.31 2.92 -11.06
CA GLU A 42 -12.70 4.24 -10.53
C GLU A 42 -11.50 4.95 -9.90
N LEU A 43 -10.74 4.26 -9.04
CA LEU A 43 -9.55 4.81 -8.38
C LEU A 43 -8.45 5.19 -9.36
N GLN A 44 -8.21 4.38 -10.39
CA GLN A 44 -7.27 4.74 -11.46
C GLN A 44 -7.63 6.08 -12.08
N LYS A 45 -8.90 6.29 -12.38
CA LYS A 45 -9.37 7.55 -12.97
C LYS A 45 -9.25 8.72 -11.99
N GLN A 46 -9.54 8.51 -10.72
CA GLN A 46 -9.42 9.54 -9.67
C GLN A 46 -7.96 9.96 -9.44
N VAL A 47 -7.03 9.00 -9.36
CA VAL A 47 -5.64 9.25 -9.01
C VAL A 47 -4.80 9.62 -10.23
N PHE A 48 -5.01 8.96 -11.37
CA PHE A 48 -4.13 9.09 -12.54
C PHE A 48 -4.80 9.76 -13.74
N GLY A 49 -6.09 10.10 -13.66
CA GLY A 49 -6.84 10.68 -14.77
C GLY A 49 -6.94 9.70 -15.95
N ASP A 50 -6.57 10.18 -17.13
CA ASP A 50 -6.61 9.38 -18.37
C ASP A 50 -5.33 8.55 -18.59
N ARG A 51 -4.38 8.60 -17.66
CA ARG A 51 -3.14 7.82 -17.76
C ARG A 51 -3.43 6.35 -17.53
N LYS A 52 -2.97 5.51 -18.47
CA LYS A 52 -3.14 4.06 -18.38
C LYS A 52 -2.24 3.47 -17.31
N VAL A 53 -2.82 2.66 -16.41
CA VAL A 53 -2.07 1.83 -15.47
C VAL A 53 -2.01 0.41 -16.01
N GLU A 54 -0.80 -0.11 -16.20
CA GLU A 54 -0.56 -1.45 -16.72
C GLU A 54 -0.27 -2.43 -15.59
N PRO A 55 -0.85 -3.64 -15.60
CA PRO A 55 -0.46 -4.66 -14.65
C PRO A 55 0.97 -5.11 -14.94
N GLY A 56 1.78 -5.32 -13.88
CA GLY A 56 3.16 -5.75 -14.07
C GLY A 56 3.88 -6.08 -12.78
N LYS A 57 5.18 -6.37 -12.89
CA LYS A 57 6.03 -6.80 -11.77
C LYS A 57 7.19 -5.81 -11.50
N LEU A 58 7.06 -4.57 -11.97
CA LEU A 58 8.09 -3.56 -11.74
C LEU A 58 8.18 -3.18 -10.26
N VAL A 59 7.06 -3.23 -9.54
CA VAL A 59 6.99 -3.12 -8.09
C VAL A 59 6.27 -4.34 -7.53
N SER A 60 6.70 -4.84 -6.38
CA SER A 60 6.03 -5.89 -5.61
C SER A 60 5.63 -5.36 -4.24
N ILE A 61 4.55 -5.94 -3.69
CA ILE A 61 4.00 -5.61 -2.37
C ILE A 61 4.19 -6.81 -1.46
N ASP A 62 4.78 -6.60 -0.29
CA ASP A 62 4.80 -7.55 0.81
C ASP A 62 3.98 -6.97 1.97
N MET A 63 2.87 -7.63 2.28
CA MET A 63 1.93 -7.31 3.37
C MET A 63 1.35 -8.61 3.92
N PRO A 64 0.94 -8.66 5.20
CA PRO A 64 0.22 -9.81 5.73
C PRO A 64 -1.16 -9.95 5.05
N VAL A 65 -1.46 -11.17 4.54
CA VAL A 65 -2.80 -11.47 3.96
C VAL A 65 -3.92 -11.26 4.98
N ARG A 66 -3.62 -11.42 6.29
CA ARG A 66 -4.49 -11.09 7.42
C ARG A 66 -3.71 -10.26 8.41
N ALA A 67 -4.15 -9.03 8.64
CA ALA A 67 -3.52 -8.15 9.61
C ALA A 67 -3.89 -8.56 11.04
N GLU A 68 -2.90 -8.60 11.93
CA GLU A 68 -3.10 -8.76 13.37
C GLU A 68 -3.65 -7.47 14.00
N ASP A 69 -3.13 -6.34 13.55
CA ASP A 69 -3.60 -5.00 13.93
C ASP A 69 -3.86 -4.19 12.65
N ALA A 70 -5.14 -3.91 12.39
CA ALA A 70 -5.56 -3.17 11.21
C ALA A 70 -5.11 -1.69 11.18
N ALA A 71 -4.71 -1.13 12.33
CA ALA A 71 -4.20 0.24 12.44
C ALA A 71 -2.69 0.33 12.20
N LEU A 72 -1.96 -0.80 12.20
CA LEU A 72 -0.49 -0.86 12.15
C LEU A 72 0.01 -1.93 11.15
N VAL A 73 -0.62 -2.03 9.99
CA VAL A 73 -0.28 -3.05 8.98
C VAL A 73 1.05 -2.70 8.30
N PRO A 74 2.08 -3.55 8.42
CA PRO A 74 3.34 -3.31 7.73
C PRO A 74 3.19 -3.52 6.23
N VAL A 75 3.82 -2.67 5.45
CA VAL A 75 3.93 -2.77 4.00
C VAL A 75 5.37 -2.56 3.57
N THR A 76 5.86 -3.41 2.68
CA THR A 76 7.13 -3.25 1.98
C THR A 76 6.86 -3.25 0.47
N LEU A 77 7.30 -2.19 -0.18
CA LEU A 77 7.34 -2.09 -1.63
C LEU A 77 8.77 -2.35 -2.07
N THR A 78 8.96 -3.27 -3.02
CA THR A 78 10.27 -3.59 -3.59
C THR A 78 10.21 -3.39 -5.10
N VAL A 79 11.15 -2.64 -5.64
CA VAL A 79 11.25 -2.31 -7.06
C VAL A 79 12.25 -3.24 -7.73
N ALA A 80 11.83 -3.89 -8.82
CA ALA A 80 12.66 -4.85 -9.56
C ALA A 80 13.75 -4.16 -10.40
N ASP A 81 13.44 -2.99 -10.96
CA ASP A 81 14.38 -2.18 -11.74
C ASP A 81 14.27 -0.71 -11.30
N LYS A 82 15.08 -0.37 -10.31
CA LYS A 82 15.08 0.95 -9.68
C LYS A 82 15.53 2.08 -10.61
N ASP A 83 16.32 1.77 -11.62
CA ASP A 83 16.83 2.77 -12.55
C ASP A 83 15.73 3.33 -13.47
N GLN A 84 14.62 2.60 -13.64
CA GLN A 84 13.46 3.06 -14.39
C GLN A 84 12.46 3.88 -13.56
N VAL A 85 12.46 3.74 -12.23
CA VAL A 85 11.41 4.30 -11.37
C VAL A 85 11.80 5.70 -10.87
N LYS A 86 10.82 6.62 -10.91
CA LYS A 86 10.92 7.94 -10.29
C LYS A 86 9.99 8.12 -9.10
N GLY A 87 8.89 7.35 -9.01
CA GLY A 87 7.91 7.48 -7.92
C GLY A 87 7.13 6.20 -7.68
N LEU A 88 6.51 6.14 -6.49
CA LEU A 88 5.66 5.03 -6.04
C LEU A 88 4.36 5.56 -5.46
N TYR A 89 3.25 4.91 -5.79
CA TYR A 89 1.95 5.14 -5.17
C TYR A 89 1.55 3.89 -4.40
N LEU A 90 0.98 4.08 -3.22
CA LEU A 90 0.33 3.04 -2.43
C LEU A 90 -1.15 3.39 -2.27
N ILE A 91 -2.03 2.53 -2.78
CA ILE A 91 -3.48 2.73 -2.80
C ILE A 91 -4.13 1.56 -2.08
N ILE A 92 -5.02 1.85 -1.13
CA ILE A 92 -5.80 0.87 -0.39
C ILE A 92 -7.26 1.13 -0.76
N ASP A 93 -7.82 0.30 -1.64
CA ASP A 93 -9.01 0.60 -2.42
C ASP A 93 -10.23 1.00 -1.57
N ASP A 94 -10.43 0.31 -0.46
CA ASP A 94 -11.62 0.48 0.39
C ASP A 94 -11.35 1.30 1.67
N ASN A 95 -10.21 2.01 1.72
CA ASN A 95 -9.98 3.00 2.77
C ASN A 95 -10.78 4.28 2.47
N PRO A 96 -11.16 5.06 3.52
CA PRO A 96 -11.82 6.36 3.36
C PRO A 96 -10.98 7.36 2.54
N ALA A 97 -9.64 7.29 2.66
CA ALA A 97 -8.68 7.95 1.80
C ALA A 97 -7.84 6.86 1.10
N PRO A 98 -8.24 6.45 -0.12
CA PRO A 98 -7.60 5.31 -0.79
C PRO A 98 -6.12 5.53 -1.14
N LEU A 99 -5.73 6.73 -1.61
CA LEU A 99 -4.32 7.06 -1.84
C LEU A 99 -3.63 7.25 -0.49
N ALA A 100 -3.02 6.17 0.01
CA ALA A 100 -2.35 6.17 1.30
C ALA A 100 -1.04 6.97 1.29
N ALA A 101 -0.27 6.86 0.20
CA ALA A 101 0.98 7.59 0.02
C ALA A 101 1.35 7.70 -1.46
N HIS A 102 1.95 8.83 -1.81
CA HIS A 102 2.68 9.04 -3.06
C HIS A 102 4.10 9.46 -2.71
N VAL A 103 5.10 8.84 -3.31
CA VAL A 103 6.52 9.12 -3.07
C VAL A 103 7.22 9.41 -4.38
N ASP A 104 7.80 10.60 -4.48
CA ASP A 104 8.72 10.99 -5.55
C ASP A 104 10.16 10.89 -5.06
N PHE A 105 10.99 10.13 -5.76
CA PHE A 105 12.41 9.99 -5.45
C PHE A 105 13.23 11.06 -6.15
N GLY A 106 14.07 11.73 -5.37
CA GLY A 106 15.03 12.70 -5.87
C GLY A 106 16.38 12.08 -6.23
N PRO A 107 17.36 12.92 -6.64
CA PRO A 107 18.68 12.46 -7.11
C PRO A 107 19.54 11.78 -6.04
N ALA A 108 19.23 11.97 -4.74
CA ALA A 108 19.89 11.25 -3.65
C ALA A 108 19.08 10.04 -3.16
N GLY A 109 17.89 9.80 -3.69
CA GLY A 109 17.06 8.65 -3.36
C GLY A 109 17.45 7.40 -4.15
N ASP A 110 17.18 6.24 -3.56
CA ASP A 110 17.25 4.95 -4.25
C ASP A 110 15.88 4.27 -4.13
N PRO A 111 15.12 4.12 -5.22
CA PRO A 111 13.77 3.58 -5.17
C PRO A 111 13.70 2.06 -4.99
N ALA A 112 14.80 1.39 -4.68
CA ALA A 112 14.84 -0.06 -4.55
C ALA A 112 13.83 -0.61 -3.54
N GLN A 113 13.66 0.06 -2.41
CA GLN A 113 12.74 -0.37 -1.37
C GLN A 113 12.12 0.80 -0.60
N LEU A 114 10.83 0.67 -0.28
CA LEU A 114 10.10 1.58 0.60
C LEU A 114 9.32 0.76 1.63
N LYS A 115 9.44 1.10 2.90
CA LYS A 115 8.71 0.43 4.00
C LYS A 115 7.93 1.46 4.79
N MET A 116 6.72 1.11 5.18
CA MET A 116 5.90 1.91 6.08
C MET A 116 4.85 1.06 6.80
N ARG A 117 4.06 1.70 7.65
CA ARG A 117 2.87 1.09 8.24
C ARG A 117 1.65 1.89 7.84
N VAL A 118 0.58 1.19 7.49
CA VAL A 118 -0.69 1.79 7.06
C VAL A 118 -1.86 1.27 7.87
N ARG A 119 -2.96 2.00 7.85
CA ARG A 119 -4.26 1.56 8.31
C ARG A 119 -4.99 0.89 7.15
N VAL A 120 -5.66 -0.22 7.43
CA VAL A 120 -6.57 -0.88 6.49
C VAL A 120 -7.95 -0.94 7.14
N ASN A 121 -8.92 -0.25 6.57
CA ASN A 121 -10.21 -0.05 7.21
C ASN A 121 -11.17 -1.24 7.06
N THR A 122 -11.09 -1.93 5.94
CA THR A 122 -11.89 -3.13 5.64
C THR A 122 -11.09 -4.08 4.76
N TYR A 123 -11.63 -5.26 4.47
CA TYR A 123 -11.05 -6.19 3.50
C TYR A 123 -10.91 -5.48 2.16
N SER A 124 -9.70 -5.41 1.62
CA SER A 124 -9.38 -4.51 0.50
C SER A 124 -8.29 -5.07 -0.40
N ASN A 125 -8.36 -4.78 -1.69
CA ASN A 125 -7.18 -4.79 -2.52
C ASN A 125 -6.27 -3.63 -2.12
N VAL A 126 -4.97 -3.88 -2.20
CA VAL A 126 -3.92 -2.89 -2.03
C VAL A 126 -3.09 -2.89 -3.31
N HIS A 127 -2.98 -1.74 -3.93
CA HIS A 127 -2.19 -1.55 -5.14
C HIS A 127 -0.92 -0.76 -4.86
N ALA A 128 0.21 -1.24 -5.37
CA ALA A 128 1.42 -0.45 -5.53
C ALA A 128 1.59 -0.12 -7.01
N VAL A 129 1.74 1.17 -7.31
CA VAL A 129 1.97 1.63 -8.68
C VAL A 129 3.32 2.28 -8.76
N ALA A 130 4.20 1.76 -9.63
CA ALA A 130 5.47 2.39 -9.96
C ALA A 130 5.28 3.35 -11.14
N GLU A 131 5.70 4.61 -10.96
CA GLU A 131 5.81 5.56 -12.02
C GLU A 131 7.23 5.56 -12.57
N THR A 132 7.36 5.30 -13.85
CA THR A 132 8.64 5.26 -14.52
C THR A 132 9.10 6.66 -14.97
N LYS A 133 10.39 6.82 -15.23
CA LYS A 133 10.98 8.08 -15.71
C LYS A 133 10.44 8.50 -17.07
N ASP A 134 9.99 7.55 -17.88
CA ASP A 134 9.31 7.79 -19.18
C ASP A 134 7.80 7.99 -19.05
N GLY A 135 7.26 7.98 -17.82
CA GLY A 135 5.87 8.32 -17.53
C GLY A 135 4.89 7.17 -17.57
N ARG A 136 5.31 5.91 -17.73
CA ARG A 136 4.43 4.74 -17.63
C ARG A 136 4.07 4.49 -16.16
N LEU A 137 2.88 3.88 -15.94
CA LEU A 137 2.40 3.44 -14.64
C LEU A 137 2.26 1.93 -14.65
N VAL A 138 2.95 1.25 -13.75
CA VAL A 138 2.94 -0.23 -13.66
C VAL A 138 2.51 -0.65 -12.27
N ALA A 139 1.39 -1.39 -12.17
CA ALA A 139 0.77 -1.78 -10.90
C ALA A 139 0.95 -3.26 -10.59
N SER A 140 1.12 -3.53 -9.30
CA SER A 140 0.87 -4.84 -8.68
C SER A 140 -0.18 -4.72 -7.60
N GLU A 141 -0.81 -5.83 -7.23
CA GLU A 141 -1.87 -5.87 -6.23
C GLU A 141 -1.73 -7.05 -5.27
N ILE A 142 -2.29 -6.89 -4.07
CA ILE A 142 -2.48 -7.94 -3.07
C ILE A 142 -3.81 -7.71 -2.35
N PHE A 143 -4.51 -8.78 -1.95
CA PHE A 143 -5.71 -8.70 -1.14
C PHE A 143 -5.37 -8.86 0.34
N VAL A 144 -5.80 -7.90 1.18
CA VAL A 144 -5.55 -7.87 2.62
C VAL A 144 -6.86 -7.96 3.39
N LYS A 145 -6.89 -8.84 4.39
CA LYS A 145 -8.01 -9.02 5.33
C LYS A 145 -7.71 -8.26 6.62
N ALA A 146 -8.34 -7.11 6.78
CA ALA A 146 -8.26 -6.26 7.96
C ALA A 146 -9.60 -5.58 8.20
N SER A 147 -9.84 -5.03 9.37
CA SER A 147 -11.08 -4.32 9.69
C SER A 147 -10.89 -3.27 10.77
N GLY A 148 -11.44 -2.07 10.56
CA GLY A 148 -11.51 -1.00 11.54
C GLY A 148 -10.21 -0.22 11.77
N GLY A 149 -9.21 -0.34 10.90
CA GLY A 149 -7.90 0.31 11.10
C GLY A 149 -7.96 1.84 11.21
N CYS A 150 -8.88 2.49 10.49
CA CYS A 150 -9.02 3.95 10.52
C CYS A 150 -9.79 4.44 11.76
N SER A 151 -10.64 3.61 12.37
CA SER A 151 -11.41 3.93 13.56
C SER A 151 -10.85 3.33 14.85
N ALA A 152 -9.74 2.59 14.79
CA ALA A 152 -9.12 1.95 15.94
C ALA A 152 -8.70 3.01 16.99
N PRO A 153 -9.07 2.83 18.28
CA PRO A 153 -8.69 3.75 19.33
C PRO A 153 -7.16 3.77 19.52
N MET A 154 -6.61 4.93 19.88
CA MET A 154 -5.17 5.07 20.14
C MET A 154 -4.68 4.36 21.42
N GLY A 155 -5.58 3.90 22.30
CA GLY A 155 -5.21 3.29 23.59
C GLY A 155 -4.66 4.29 24.62
N MET A 156 -4.70 5.59 24.32
CA MET A 156 -4.27 6.70 25.20
C MET A 156 -5.15 7.92 24.95
N THR A 157 -5.03 8.95 25.79
CA THR A 157 -5.73 10.22 25.55
C THR A 157 -5.14 10.97 24.36
N ASP A 158 -5.95 11.82 23.70
CA ASP A 158 -5.47 12.66 22.58
C ASP A 158 -4.32 13.57 23.03
N ALA A 159 -4.39 14.11 24.26
CA ALA A 159 -3.33 14.93 24.85
C ALA A 159 -2.01 14.14 25.01
N ASP A 160 -2.07 12.86 25.41
CA ASP A 160 -0.88 12.00 25.50
C ASP A 160 -0.34 11.62 24.12
N ALA A 161 -1.22 11.39 23.16
CA ALA A 161 -0.83 11.12 21.78
C ALA A 161 -0.10 12.31 21.12
N MET A 162 -0.44 13.54 21.53
CA MET A 162 0.18 14.79 21.05
C MET A 162 1.52 15.10 21.71
N LYS A 163 1.88 14.48 22.83
CA LYS A 163 3.16 14.74 23.50
C LYS A 163 4.35 14.40 22.62
N GLY A 164 5.30 15.33 22.47
CA GLY A 164 6.49 15.17 21.64
C GLY A 164 6.17 15.06 20.15
N MET A 165 5.02 15.57 19.70
CA MET A 165 4.66 15.64 18.30
C MET A 165 5.73 16.43 17.53
N GLY A 166 6.22 15.84 16.42
CA GLY A 166 7.32 16.39 15.64
C GLY A 166 8.70 15.88 16.04
N ASP A 167 8.84 15.17 17.17
CA ASP A 167 10.11 14.51 17.49
C ASP A 167 10.49 13.50 16.40
N MET A 168 11.73 13.58 15.94
CA MET A 168 12.23 12.71 14.86
C MET A 168 13.46 11.94 15.29
N ARG A 169 13.59 10.73 14.78
CA ARG A 169 14.78 9.89 14.89
C ARG A 169 15.08 9.25 13.56
N MET A 170 16.35 9.12 13.24
CA MET A 170 16.82 8.42 12.05
C MET A 170 17.84 7.35 12.42
N LYS A 171 17.69 6.18 11.84
CA LYS A 171 18.66 5.08 11.93
C LYS A 171 19.21 4.82 10.55
N PHE A 172 20.50 4.54 10.48
CA PHE A 172 21.19 4.17 9.25
C PHE A 172 21.73 2.75 9.40
N SER A 173 21.76 2.00 8.31
CA SER A 173 22.48 0.74 8.18
C SER A 173 23.75 0.92 7.36
N ASP A 174 24.59 -0.09 7.32
CA ASP A 174 25.78 -0.09 6.49
C ASP A 174 25.41 0.03 5.00
N LEU A 175 26.34 0.52 4.19
CA LEU A 175 26.19 0.57 2.75
C LEU A 175 25.96 -0.82 2.17
N THR A 176 25.03 -0.91 1.25
CA THR A 176 24.84 -2.11 0.42
C THR A 176 25.95 -2.25 -0.61
N ALA A 177 26.05 -3.42 -1.26
CA ALA A 177 27.05 -3.68 -2.28
C ALA A 177 27.00 -2.69 -3.46
N ASP A 178 25.82 -2.13 -3.76
CA ASP A 178 25.61 -1.11 -4.80
C ASP A 178 25.69 0.35 -4.27
N LYS A 179 26.27 0.51 -3.07
CA LYS A 179 26.49 1.81 -2.39
C LYS A 179 25.22 2.58 -2.01
N ALA A 180 24.09 1.91 -1.90
CA ALA A 180 22.92 2.47 -1.26
C ALA A 180 23.05 2.33 0.27
N MET A 181 22.49 3.27 1.01
CA MET A 181 22.43 3.28 2.48
C MET A 181 20.97 3.13 2.89
N PRO A 182 20.58 1.98 3.46
CA PRO A 182 19.25 1.84 4.06
C PRO A 182 19.13 2.73 5.29
N ALA A 183 18.02 3.43 5.40
CA ALA A 183 17.71 4.31 6.51
C ALA A 183 16.27 4.10 6.98
N THR A 184 16.02 4.44 8.24
CA THR A 184 14.67 4.41 8.83
C THR A 184 14.42 5.72 9.55
N LEU A 185 13.47 6.49 9.03
CA LEU A 185 12.95 7.70 9.67
C LEU A 185 11.77 7.33 10.56
N MET A 186 11.78 7.81 11.78
CA MET A 186 10.68 7.70 12.73
C MET A 186 10.24 9.11 13.12
N ILE A 187 8.95 9.40 12.96
CA ILE A 187 8.36 10.69 13.33
C ILE A 187 7.30 10.43 14.38
N ARG A 188 7.37 11.13 15.51
CA ARG A 188 6.31 11.10 16.50
C ARG A 188 5.18 12.01 16.05
N HIS A 189 4.07 11.41 15.66
CA HIS A 189 2.87 12.12 15.24
C HIS A 189 1.64 11.20 15.40
N PRO A 190 0.52 11.66 15.97
CA PRO A 190 -0.64 10.79 16.21
C PRO A 190 -1.29 10.29 14.92
N ASN A 191 -1.16 11.02 13.82
CA ASN A 191 -1.87 10.75 12.56
C ASN A 191 -3.33 10.39 12.81
N PHE A 192 -4.06 11.28 13.50
CA PHE A 192 -5.49 11.08 13.72
C PHE A 192 -6.24 11.03 12.40
N SER A 193 -7.04 10.00 12.24
CA SER A 193 -7.80 9.77 11.00
C SER A 193 -9.09 10.58 10.89
N GLY A 194 -9.57 11.17 11.99
CA GLY A 194 -10.90 11.78 12.04
C GLY A 194 -12.04 10.78 12.33
N MET A 195 -11.73 9.49 12.34
CA MET A 195 -12.71 8.41 12.57
C MET A 195 -12.56 7.74 13.95
N GLN A 196 -11.58 8.17 14.72
CA GLN A 196 -11.31 7.64 16.05
C GLN A 196 -12.20 8.34 17.07
N MET A 197 -12.92 7.56 17.87
CA MET A 197 -13.76 8.08 18.95
C MET A 197 -12.97 8.09 20.24
N ASN A 198 -12.92 9.25 20.91
CA ASN A 198 -12.41 9.37 22.25
C ASN A 198 -13.31 8.60 23.21
N GLN A 199 -12.75 7.65 23.95
CA GLN A 199 -13.53 6.72 24.80
C GLN A 199 -14.15 7.40 26.03
N VAL A 200 -13.66 8.58 26.43
CA VAL A 200 -14.15 9.35 27.59
C VAL A 200 -15.20 10.36 27.15
N SER A 201 -14.88 11.25 26.21
CA SER A 201 -15.81 12.31 25.76
C SER A 201 -16.89 11.79 24.81
N ARG A 202 -16.69 10.64 24.16
CA ARG A 202 -17.57 10.08 23.12
C ARG A 202 -17.63 10.94 21.84
N GLU A 203 -16.70 11.86 21.68
CA GLU A 203 -16.55 12.70 20.49
C GLU A 203 -15.51 12.10 19.54
N TYR A 204 -15.63 12.38 18.25
CA TYR A 204 -14.61 12.01 17.29
C TYR A 204 -13.42 12.97 17.37
N THR A 205 -12.22 12.42 17.45
CA THR A 205 -10.98 13.19 17.38
C THR A 205 -10.84 13.77 15.97
N PRO A 206 -10.71 15.11 15.79
CA PRO A 206 -10.50 15.71 14.48
C PRO A 206 -9.30 15.13 13.74
N ALA A 207 -9.40 14.97 12.42
CA ALA A 207 -8.29 14.50 11.60
C ALA A 207 -7.07 15.45 11.74
N ARG A 208 -5.91 14.86 11.97
CA ARG A 208 -4.62 15.54 11.95
C ARG A 208 -3.53 14.54 11.61
N TYR A 209 -2.97 14.62 10.43
CA TYR A 209 -2.01 13.66 9.89
C TYR A 209 -0.90 14.39 9.13
N LEU A 210 0.25 13.75 9.01
CA LEU A 210 1.34 14.25 8.18
C LEU A 210 0.92 14.14 6.72
N ASP A 211 0.80 15.28 6.06
CA ASP A 211 0.41 15.39 4.65
C ASP A 211 1.62 15.44 3.72
N ARG A 212 2.77 15.90 4.22
CA ARG A 212 4.01 15.94 3.45
C ARG A 212 5.23 15.67 4.32
N ILE A 213 6.15 14.86 3.79
CA ILE A 213 7.47 14.59 4.38
C ILE A 213 8.50 14.71 3.27
N SER A 214 9.51 15.56 3.45
CA SER A 214 10.64 15.70 2.52
C SER A 214 11.94 15.36 3.23
N VAL A 215 12.76 14.52 2.62
CA VAL A 215 14.10 14.16 3.09
C VAL A 215 15.12 14.60 2.06
N SER A 216 16.16 15.33 2.49
CA SER A 216 17.21 15.83 1.60
C SER A 216 18.58 15.65 2.25
N GLN A 217 19.62 15.45 1.45
CA GLN A 217 21.02 15.54 1.86
C GLN A 217 21.64 16.79 1.24
N GLY A 218 21.90 17.80 2.05
CA GLY A 218 22.26 19.12 1.54
C GLY A 218 21.19 19.65 0.57
N ALA A 219 21.58 19.98 -0.65
CA ALA A 219 20.64 20.43 -1.70
C ALA A 219 20.01 19.30 -2.52
N ARG A 220 20.40 18.03 -2.29
CA ARG A 220 19.91 16.88 -3.06
C ARG A 220 18.74 16.23 -2.34
N ASN A 221 17.56 16.27 -2.96
CA ASN A 221 16.38 15.57 -2.43
C ASN A 221 16.60 14.05 -2.47
N VAL A 222 16.23 13.36 -1.38
CA VAL A 222 16.18 11.90 -1.29
C VAL A 222 14.80 11.43 -1.74
N PHE A 223 13.75 11.94 -1.09
CA PHE A 223 12.38 11.74 -1.53
C PHE A 223 11.46 12.83 -0.97
N THR A 224 10.31 12.96 -1.59
CA THR A 224 9.16 13.65 -1.04
C THR A 224 8.00 12.65 -0.96
N LEU A 225 7.39 12.52 0.20
CA LEU A 225 6.22 11.69 0.43
C LEU A 225 5.03 12.63 0.69
N GLU A 226 3.95 12.43 -0.04
CA GLU A 226 2.63 12.97 0.24
C GLU A 226 1.79 11.86 0.84
N GLY A 227 1.16 12.12 1.98
CA GLY A 227 0.44 11.13 2.77
C GLY A 227 -0.96 11.58 3.14
N ASP A 228 -1.76 10.64 3.64
CA ASP A 228 -3.12 10.88 4.12
C ASP A 228 -3.38 10.08 5.40
N ILE A 229 -4.63 10.09 5.89
CA ILE A 229 -5.09 9.40 7.11
C ILE A 229 -4.78 7.90 7.12
N SER A 230 -4.53 7.30 5.97
CA SER A 230 -4.17 5.89 5.82
C SER A 230 -2.75 5.55 6.32
N ILE A 231 -1.87 6.53 6.52
CA ILE A 231 -0.59 6.30 7.20
C ILE A 231 -0.83 6.13 8.70
N SER A 232 -0.23 5.09 9.29
CA SER A 232 -0.39 4.77 10.72
C SER A 232 0.16 5.88 11.63
N SER A 233 -0.26 5.86 12.91
CA SER A 233 0.33 6.71 13.96
C SER A 233 1.82 6.44 14.13
N ASN A 234 2.56 7.48 14.53
CA ASN A 234 4.01 7.47 14.70
C ASN A 234 4.70 6.83 13.48
N PRO A 235 4.62 7.48 12.30
CA PRO A 235 5.14 6.94 11.06
C PRO A 235 6.58 6.45 11.17
N VAL A 236 6.81 5.25 10.65
CA VAL A 236 8.13 4.63 10.51
C VAL A 236 8.33 4.37 9.03
N ILE A 237 9.26 5.08 8.41
CA ILE A 237 9.50 5.03 6.97
C ILE A 237 10.91 4.48 6.74
N GLY A 238 11.00 3.27 6.19
CA GLY A 238 12.25 2.68 5.72
C GLY A 238 12.45 3.00 4.25
N PHE A 239 13.62 3.47 3.89
CA PHE A 239 13.98 3.86 2.53
C PHE A 239 15.46 3.62 2.27
N GLU A 240 15.88 3.72 1.03
CA GLU A 240 17.28 3.70 0.65
C GLU A 240 17.70 5.03 0.04
N MET A 241 18.96 5.43 0.31
CA MET A 241 19.52 6.65 -0.26
C MET A 241 20.96 6.43 -0.76
N ARG A 242 21.42 7.30 -1.64
CA ARG A 242 22.79 7.34 -2.15
C ARG A 242 23.52 8.54 -1.57
N PRO A 243 24.18 8.39 -0.41
CA PRO A 243 24.86 9.51 0.24
C PRO A 243 26.07 9.96 -0.58
N GLU A 244 26.27 11.27 -0.66
CA GLU A 244 27.47 11.89 -1.24
C GLU A 244 28.04 12.94 -0.30
N GLY A 245 29.35 12.82 -0.01
CA GLY A 245 30.03 13.74 0.91
C GLY A 245 29.46 13.67 2.34
N SER A 246 29.65 14.76 3.09
CA SER A 246 29.32 14.86 4.51
C SER A 246 28.16 15.83 4.81
N ALA A 247 27.45 16.31 3.78
CA ALA A 247 26.32 17.21 3.99
C ALA A 247 25.25 16.53 4.85
N PRO A 248 24.69 17.23 5.87
CA PRO A 248 23.71 16.65 6.76
C PRO A 248 22.41 16.29 6.02
N ILE A 249 21.66 15.36 6.61
CA ILE A 249 20.33 14.99 6.13
C ILE A 249 19.31 15.85 6.88
N THR A 250 18.49 16.57 6.13
CA THR A 250 17.39 17.38 6.65
C THR A 250 16.07 16.71 6.34
N VAL A 251 15.20 16.63 7.34
CA VAL A 251 13.82 16.20 7.22
C VAL A 251 12.93 17.40 7.49
N ALA A 252 12.00 17.68 6.59
CA ALA A 252 10.93 18.66 6.77
C ALA A 252 9.60 17.96 6.60
N ALA A 253 8.67 18.18 7.54
CA ALA A 253 7.33 17.60 7.48
C ALA A 253 6.26 18.64 7.80
N THR A 254 5.09 18.47 7.19
CA THR A 254 3.89 19.27 7.50
C THR A 254 2.73 18.35 7.87
N ASP A 255 1.75 18.91 8.58
CA ASP A 255 0.51 18.22 8.88
C ASP A 255 -0.72 18.97 8.35
N SER A 256 -1.83 18.26 8.22
CA SER A 256 -3.11 18.74 7.69
C SER A 256 -3.74 19.91 8.49
N GLN A 257 -3.19 20.27 9.64
CA GLN A 257 -3.61 21.41 10.45
C GLN A 257 -2.58 22.56 10.44
N GLY A 258 -1.62 22.52 9.51
CA GLY A 258 -0.60 23.56 9.33
C GLY A 258 0.58 23.48 10.30
N GLY A 259 0.74 22.37 11.01
CA GLY A 259 1.95 22.09 11.79
C GLY A 259 3.15 21.90 10.86
N THR A 260 4.31 22.42 11.28
CA THR A 260 5.59 22.25 10.57
C THR A 260 6.61 21.68 11.53
N PHE A 261 7.36 20.69 11.06
CA PHE A 261 8.35 19.95 11.84
C PHE A 261 9.60 19.76 11.02
N ASP A 262 10.76 20.08 11.60
CA ASP A 262 12.03 19.86 10.92
C ASP A 262 13.07 19.27 11.87
N HIS A 263 14.00 18.52 11.31
CA HIS A 263 15.14 17.96 12.02
C HIS A 263 16.32 17.71 11.07
N THR A 264 17.53 17.85 11.62
CA THR A 264 18.78 17.62 10.88
C THR A 264 19.56 16.51 11.55
N PHE A 265 20.02 15.54 10.75
CA PHE A 265 20.81 14.39 11.18
C PHE A 265 22.19 14.41 10.53
N PRO A 266 23.26 14.07 11.27
CA PRO A 266 24.57 13.86 10.65
C PRO A 266 24.52 12.63 9.74
N VAL A 267 25.23 12.68 8.62
CA VAL A 267 25.46 11.48 7.81
C VAL A 267 26.49 10.60 8.53
N PRO A 268 26.24 9.29 8.67
CA PRO A 268 27.26 8.38 9.20
C PRO A 268 28.53 8.44 8.34
N ALA A 269 29.71 8.36 9.00
CA ALA A 269 30.96 8.22 8.27
C ALA A 269 30.93 6.94 7.43
N VAL A 270 31.01 7.06 6.14
CA VAL A 270 31.12 5.91 5.23
C VAL A 270 32.58 5.44 5.28
N SER A 271 32.84 4.30 5.92
CA SER A 271 34.15 3.65 5.81
C SER A 271 34.28 3.16 4.36
N ASN A 272 35.29 3.67 3.66
CA ASN A 272 35.69 3.21 2.34
C ASN A 272 36.24 1.78 2.38
#